data_5cf17774a64872c1c016a97a32043d01
#
_entry.id   5cf17774a64872c1c016a97a32043d01
#
_cell.length_a   1.000
_cell.length_b   1.000
_cell.length_c   1.000
_cell.angle_alpha   90.00
_cell.angle_beta   90.00
_cell.angle_gamma   90.00
#
_symmetry.space_group_name_H-M   'P 1'
#
loop_
_entity.id
_entity.type
_entity.pdbx_description
1 polymer ?
#
loop_
_entity_poly.entity_id
_entity_poly.type
_entity_poly.pdbx_seq_one_letter_code
_entity_poly.pdbx_strand_id
1 'polypeptide(L)'
;MAKSGHESQEDPRNRDILIYVNGAMKKRDEAVVSVFDSGCVLGDGVWEGLRVSHGHPAFLDQHLDRLYEGAKAIALDIGLDRGALTRAVYATL
;
A
#
# COMPACT_ATOMS: atom_id res chain seq x y z
N MET A 1 -10.69 -12.84 23.09
CA MET A 1 -11.21 -11.64 22.40
C MET A 1 -12.12 -12.06 21.27
N ALA A 2 -13.29 -11.47 21.19
CA ALA A 2 -14.24 -11.79 20.12
C ALA A 2 -13.73 -11.27 18.78
N LYS A 3 -13.89 -12.07 17.72
CA LYS A 3 -13.55 -11.64 16.38
C LYS A 3 -14.64 -10.71 15.85
N SER A 4 -14.23 -9.65 15.17
CA SER A 4 -15.19 -8.81 14.46
C SER A 4 -15.70 -9.55 13.21
N GLY A 5 -16.87 -9.17 12.70
CA GLY A 5 -17.43 -9.76 11.48
C GLY A 5 -16.62 -9.41 10.22
N HIS A 6 -15.66 -8.48 10.33
CA HIS A 6 -14.79 -8.06 9.23
C HIS A 6 -13.39 -8.67 9.29
N GLU A 7 -13.11 -9.44 10.32
CA GLU A 7 -11.82 -10.09 10.48
C GLU A 7 -11.67 -11.25 9.52
N SER A 8 -10.67 -11.21 8.66
CA SER A 8 -10.33 -12.31 7.79
C SER A 8 -9.49 -13.33 8.53
N GLN A 9 -9.67 -14.60 8.18
CA GLN A 9 -8.74 -15.61 8.65
C GLN A 9 -7.36 -15.34 8.07
N GLU A 10 -6.36 -15.43 8.93
CA GLU A 10 -4.99 -15.21 8.56
C GLU A 10 -4.47 -16.38 7.72
N ASP A 11 -3.90 -16.08 6.56
CA ASP A 11 -3.26 -17.09 5.73
C ASP A 11 -1.85 -17.35 6.29
N PRO A 12 -1.50 -18.60 6.65
CA PRO A 12 -0.18 -18.91 7.16
C PRO A 12 0.97 -18.52 6.23
N ARG A 13 0.71 -18.41 4.92
CA ARG A 13 1.72 -17.97 3.95
C ARG A 13 2.14 -16.53 4.15
N ASN A 14 1.33 -15.73 4.85
CA ASN A 14 1.62 -14.32 5.12
C ASN A 14 2.40 -14.10 6.41
N ARG A 15 2.80 -15.16 7.10
CA ARG A 15 3.49 -15.05 8.40
C ARG A 15 4.80 -14.28 8.32
N ASP A 16 5.59 -14.55 7.29
CA ASP A 16 6.94 -14.03 7.15
C ASP A 16 7.08 -13.01 6.00
N ILE A 17 5.97 -12.43 5.56
CA ILE A 17 6.00 -11.41 4.51
C ILE A 17 6.67 -10.14 5.00
N LEU A 18 7.25 -9.42 4.04
CA LEU A 18 7.74 -8.06 4.27
C LEU A 18 6.77 -7.06 3.69
N ILE A 19 6.59 -5.96 4.37
CA ILE A 19 5.69 -4.88 3.98
C ILE A 19 6.49 -3.59 3.86
N TYR A 20 6.34 -2.89 2.75
CA TYR A 20 7.00 -1.62 2.54
C TYR A 20 6.18 -0.51 3.18
N VAL A 21 6.76 0.17 4.17
CA VAL A 21 6.11 1.26 4.90
C VAL A 21 7.08 2.43 4.98
N ASN A 22 6.70 3.57 4.45
CA ASN A 22 7.45 4.82 4.56
C ASN A 22 8.94 4.68 4.21
N GLY A 23 9.23 4.01 3.10
CA GLY A 23 10.59 3.90 2.59
C GLY A 23 11.40 2.72 3.13
N ALA A 24 10.82 1.85 3.94
CA ALA A 24 11.53 0.72 4.50
C ALA A 24 10.71 -0.56 4.47
N MET A 25 11.39 -1.69 4.23
CA MET A 25 10.76 -3.00 4.34
C MET A 25 10.66 -3.37 5.82
N LYS A 26 9.48 -3.73 6.25
CA LYS A 26 9.17 -4.07 7.64
C LYS A 26 8.62 -5.47 7.73
N LYS A 27 8.96 -6.15 8.84
CA LYS A 27 8.26 -7.37 9.20
C LYS A 27 6.82 -7.04 9.56
N ARG A 28 5.96 -8.03 9.45
CA ARG A 28 4.54 -7.87 9.66
C ARG A 28 4.17 -7.12 10.95
N ASP A 29 4.78 -7.50 12.08
CA ASP A 29 4.46 -6.89 13.37
C ASP A 29 5.01 -5.46 13.53
N GLU A 30 5.94 -5.08 12.67
CA GLU A 30 6.58 -3.76 12.66
C GLU A 30 5.97 -2.82 11.62
N ALA A 31 5.10 -3.33 10.76
CA ALA A 31 4.46 -2.57 9.68
C ALA A 31 3.24 -1.84 10.22
N VAL A 32 3.48 -0.72 10.88
CA VAL A 32 2.46 0.07 11.56
C VAL A 32 2.46 1.51 11.05
N VAL A 33 1.29 2.14 11.13
CA VAL A 33 1.13 3.57 10.88
C VAL A 33 0.49 4.21 12.11
N SER A 34 0.73 5.51 12.29
CA SER A 34 0.16 6.24 13.42
C SER A 34 -1.37 6.30 13.32
N VAL A 35 -2.05 6.13 14.44
CA VAL A 35 -3.50 6.34 14.51
C VAL A 35 -3.88 7.81 14.33
N PHE A 36 -2.92 8.72 14.45
CA PHE A 36 -3.11 10.14 14.19
C PHE A 36 -2.84 10.54 12.75
N ASP A 37 -2.42 9.60 11.90
CA ASP A 37 -2.26 9.85 10.48
C ASP A 37 -3.60 10.28 9.88
N SER A 38 -3.58 11.24 8.95
CA SER A 38 -4.80 11.75 8.34
C SER A 38 -5.57 10.67 7.57
N GLY A 39 -4.88 9.67 7.05
CA GLY A 39 -5.51 8.51 6.43
C GLY A 39 -6.36 7.72 7.40
N CYS A 40 -5.90 7.57 8.67
CA CYS A 40 -6.66 6.87 9.71
C CYS A 40 -7.78 7.73 10.28
N VAL A 41 -7.50 9.02 10.55
CA VAL A 41 -8.43 9.91 11.26
C VAL A 41 -9.50 10.46 10.33
N LEU A 42 -9.11 10.86 9.12
CA LEU A 42 -9.97 11.57 8.17
C LEU A 42 -10.31 10.77 6.93
N GLY A 43 -9.69 9.60 6.74
CA GLY A 43 -9.85 8.83 5.52
C GLY A 43 -9.14 9.43 4.31
N ASP A 44 -8.21 10.35 4.50
CA ASP A 44 -7.45 10.99 3.42
C ASP A 44 -6.41 10.01 2.89
N GLY A 45 -6.73 9.35 1.80
CA GLY A 45 -5.81 8.40 1.20
C GLY A 45 -6.25 7.97 -0.18
N VAL A 46 -5.31 7.41 -0.92
CA VAL A 46 -5.58 6.75 -2.21
C VAL A 46 -4.91 5.40 -2.19
N TRP A 47 -5.48 4.44 -2.91
CA TRP A 47 -4.92 3.10 -2.98
C TRP A 47 -5.19 2.45 -4.31
N GLU A 48 -4.37 1.47 -4.67
CA GLU A 48 -4.54 0.64 -5.86
C GLU A 48 -4.21 -0.80 -5.52
N GLY A 49 -5.02 -1.72 -6.01
CA GLY A 49 -4.73 -3.14 -5.95
C GLY A 49 -4.05 -3.59 -7.24
N LEU A 50 -2.87 -4.16 -7.13
CA LEU A 50 -2.09 -4.62 -8.28
C LEU A 50 -2.01 -6.14 -8.28
N ARG A 51 -2.33 -6.75 -9.43
CA ARG A 51 -2.07 -8.18 -9.63
C ARG A 51 -0.64 -8.34 -10.10
N VAL A 52 0.09 -9.25 -9.47
CA VAL A 52 1.45 -9.59 -9.84
C VAL A 52 1.46 -10.95 -10.54
N SER A 53 2.12 -11.01 -11.69
CA SER A 53 2.29 -12.24 -12.45
C SER A 53 3.73 -12.30 -12.96
N HIS A 54 4.41 -13.41 -12.67
CA HIS A 54 5.81 -13.64 -13.08
C HIS A 54 6.74 -12.50 -12.66
N GLY A 55 6.55 -11.96 -11.45
CA GLY A 55 7.37 -10.89 -10.90
C GLY A 55 7.08 -9.49 -11.46
N HIS A 56 6.00 -9.33 -12.23
CA HIS A 56 5.63 -8.05 -12.81
C HIS A 56 4.20 -7.66 -12.42
N PRO A 57 3.99 -6.40 -11.99
CA PRO A 57 2.64 -5.90 -11.73
C PRO A 57 1.91 -5.67 -13.05
N ALA A 58 0.70 -6.22 -13.15
CA ALA A 58 -0.13 -6.05 -14.34
C ALA A 58 -0.68 -4.64 -14.43
N PHE A 59 -0.60 -4.02 -15.62
CA PHE A 59 -1.17 -2.70 -15.89
C PHE A 59 -0.65 -1.61 -14.95
N LEU A 60 0.64 -1.67 -14.61
CA LEU A 60 1.23 -0.74 -13.65
C LEU A 60 1.01 0.73 -14.05
N ASP A 61 1.24 1.07 -15.31
CA ASP A 61 1.09 2.45 -15.77
C ASP A 61 -0.32 2.98 -15.56
N GLN A 62 -1.32 2.18 -15.91
CA GLN A 62 -2.72 2.55 -15.73
C GLN A 62 -3.09 2.70 -14.25
N HIS A 63 -2.58 1.81 -13.40
CA HIS A 63 -2.78 1.91 -11.95
C HIS A 63 -2.14 3.16 -11.37
N LEU A 64 -0.92 3.49 -11.80
CA LEU A 64 -0.24 4.70 -11.34
C LEU A 64 -0.94 5.97 -11.86
N ASP A 65 -1.40 5.99 -13.10
CA ASP A 65 -2.20 7.09 -13.62
C ASP A 65 -3.40 7.37 -12.72
N ARG A 66 -4.13 6.33 -12.38
CA ARG A 66 -5.33 6.44 -11.55
C ARG A 66 -5.00 6.86 -10.13
N LEU A 67 -3.90 6.35 -9.57
CA LEU A 67 -3.45 6.72 -8.23
C LEU A 67 -3.12 8.22 -8.13
N TYR A 68 -2.35 8.73 -9.10
CA TYR A 68 -1.97 10.15 -9.12
C TYR A 68 -3.17 11.06 -9.40
N GLU A 69 -4.07 10.64 -10.27
CA GLU A 69 -5.31 11.39 -10.51
C GLU A 69 -6.18 11.44 -9.25
N GLY A 70 -6.31 10.33 -8.54
CA GLY A 70 -7.05 10.26 -7.29
C GLY A 70 -6.43 11.15 -6.22
N ALA A 71 -5.12 11.13 -6.10
CA ALA A 71 -4.40 11.99 -5.15
C ALA A 71 -4.61 13.47 -5.47
N LYS A 72 -4.54 13.84 -6.75
CA LYS A 72 -4.79 15.22 -7.19
C LYS A 72 -6.22 15.65 -6.87
N ALA A 73 -7.19 14.77 -7.05
CA ALA A 73 -8.60 15.07 -6.77
C ALA A 73 -8.86 15.41 -5.30
N ILE A 74 -8.08 14.84 -4.37
CA ILE A 74 -8.21 15.13 -2.94
C ILE A 74 -7.10 16.03 -2.41
N ALA A 75 -6.34 16.67 -3.31
CA ALA A 75 -5.21 17.54 -2.96
C ALA A 75 -4.16 16.86 -2.08
N LEU A 76 -3.92 15.57 -2.30
CA LEU A 76 -2.92 14.79 -1.58
C LEU A 76 -1.62 14.76 -2.38
N ASP A 77 -0.53 15.22 -1.76
CA ASP A 77 0.81 15.09 -2.30
C ASP A 77 1.36 13.71 -1.92
N ILE A 78 1.61 12.85 -2.91
CA ILE A 78 2.17 11.52 -2.65
C ILE A 78 3.61 11.63 -2.14
N GLY A 79 4.32 12.70 -2.48
CA GLY A 79 5.68 12.93 -2.00
C GLY A 79 6.75 12.14 -2.75
N LEU A 80 6.36 11.34 -3.73
CA LEU A 80 7.25 10.58 -4.61
C LEU A 80 6.88 10.86 -6.05
N ASP A 81 7.88 11.02 -6.90
CA ASP A 81 7.61 11.03 -8.33
C ASP A 81 7.27 9.62 -8.83
N ARG A 82 6.78 9.54 -10.05
CA ARG A 82 6.32 8.28 -10.64
C ARG A 82 7.45 7.24 -10.72
N GLY A 83 8.68 7.67 -11.04
CA GLY A 83 9.83 6.77 -11.09
C GLY A 83 10.19 6.21 -9.72
N ALA A 84 10.20 7.05 -8.70
CA ALA A 84 10.46 6.63 -7.33
C ALA A 84 9.40 5.66 -6.81
N LEU A 85 8.13 5.93 -7.09
CA LEU A 85 7.04 5.05 -6.69
C LEU A 85 7.12 3.70 -7.42
N THR A 86 7.44 3.72 -8.71
CA THR A 86 7.65 2.49 -9.49
C THR A 86 8.75 1.63 -8.88
N ARG A 87 9.88 2.23 -8.51
CA ARG A 87 10.96 1.51 -7.84
C ARG A 87 10.52 0.92 -6.50
N ALA A 88 9.73 1.65 -5.73
CA ALA A 88 9.20 1.16 -4.46
C ALA A 88 8.26 -0.04 -4.68
N VAL A 89 7.43 -0.01 -5.70
CA VAL A 89 6.57 -1.15 -6.06
C VAL A 89 7.41 -2.38 -6.37
N TYR A 90 8.42 -2.25 -7.23
CA TYR A 90 9.28 -3.39 -7.56
C TYR A 90 10.10 -3.89 -6.37
N ALA A 91 10.47 -3.02 -5.45
CA ALA A 91 11.18 -3.43 -4.24
C ALA A 91 10.35 -4.36 -3.33
N THR A 92 9.03 -4.34 -3.46
CA THR A 92 8.13 -5.19 -2.66
C THR A 92 7.85 -6.56 -3.29
N LEU A 93 8.28 -6.79 -4.51
CA LEU A 93 7.98 -8.01 -5.27
C LEU A 93 8.95 -9.16 -5.00
#